data_9f9c40bcf1e57a6f5077335bd93f14dc
#
_entry.id   9f9c40bcf1e57a6f5077335bd93f14dc
#
_cell.length_a   1.000
_cell.length_b   1.000
_cell.length_c   1.000
_cell.angle_alpha   90.00
_cell.angle_beta   90.00
_cell.angle_gamma   90.00
#
_symmetry.space_group_name_H-M   'P 1'
#
loop_
_entity.id
_entity.type
_entity.pdbx_description
1 polymer ?
#
loop_
_entity_poly.entity_id
_entity_poly.type
_entity_poly.pdbx_seq_one_letter_code
_entity_poly.pdbx_strand_id
1 'polypeptide(L)'
;MNYRHYYCSPKFSEKEKCYFGTVKGIPGARPIEADTIEEFEEIFHQVVDEALEVIEKKKAKRKAIGIVSFFAVAALLVVMAVTCPNKTKHTAAVSELASVILNDAASGDETGFAILGAMIGNKFIGAFINNNLYVDNYLFFNVGKFEYNGESNVVSVGAFNHVFTMSRDQLRKKVKEDDTLNKALEGLF
;
A
#
# COMPACT_ATOMS: atom_id res chain seq x y z
N MET A 1 -50.79 9.38 -3.16
CA MET A 1 -50.68 7.96 -2.80
C MET A 1 -49.45 7.73 -1.96
N ASN A 2 -49.52 6.83 -1.00
CA ASN A 2 -48.41 6.51 -0.09
C ASN A 2 -48.31 5.00 0.07
N TYR A 3 -47.10 4.43 -0.13
CA TYR A 3 -46.85 3.00 0.04
C TYR A 3 -45.42 2.81 0.58
N ARG A 4 -45.24 2.06 1.67
CA ARG A 4 -43.96 1.76 2.32
C ARG A 4 -43.08 3.01 2.54
N HIS A 5 -43.68 4.14 2.99
CA HIS A 5 -43.00 5.45 3.20
C HIS A 5 -42.59 6.20 1.94
N TYR A 6 -42.99 5.73 0.75
CA TYR A 6 -42.77 6.43 -0.51
C TYR A 6 -44.09 7.03 -0.99
N TYR A 7 -43.98 8.17 -1.68
CA TYR A 7 -45.19 8.82 -2.22
C TYR A 7 -45.08 9.15 -3.68
N CYS A 8 -46.22 9.05 -4.35
CA CYS A 8 -46.44 9.58 -5.66
C CYS A 8 -47.69 10.45 -5.67
N SER A 9 -47.63 11.56 -6.40
CA SER A 9 -48.79 12.42 -6.66
C SER A 9 -49.18 12.25 -8.11
N PRO A 10 -50.22 11.48 -8.41
CA PRO A 10 -50.72 11.33 -9.77
C PRO A 10 -51.24 12.68 -10.31
N LYS A 11 -50.94 12.97 -11.55
CA LYS A 11 -51.45 14.13 -12.29
C LYS A 11 -52.14 13.62 -13.54
N PHE A 12 -53.32 14.11 -13.83
CA PHE A 12 -54.03 13.77 -15.03
C PHE A 12 -53.62 14.69 -16.21
N SER A 13 -53.31 14.10 -17.36
CA SER A 13 -53.06 14.82 -18.61
C SER A 13 -54.28 14.78 -19.48
N GLU A 14 -54.92 15.92 -19.69
CA GLU A 14 -56.09 16.03 -20.59
C GLU A 14 -55.75 15.75 -22.05
N LYS A 15 -54.49 15.99 -22.43
CA LYS A 15 -53.97 15.78 -23.79
C LYS A 15 -53.78 14.31 -24.11
N GLU A 16 -53.22 13.55 -23.16
CA GLU A 16 -52.84 12.16 -23.30
C GLU A 16 -53.89 11.23 -22.69
N LYS A 17 -54.87 11.79 -21.98
CA LYS A 17 -55.97 11.09 -21.28
C LYS A 17 -55.47 10.00 -20.32
N CYS A 18 -54.31 10.20 -19.70
CA CYS A 18 -53.71 9.28 -18.75
C CYS A 18 -53.25 9.99 -17.47
N TYR A 19 -53.10 9.19 -16.40
CA TYR A 19 -52.44 9.64 -15.18
C TYR A 19 -50.94 9.42 -15.28
N PHE A 20 -50.15 10.39 -14.85
CA PHE A 20 -48.71 10.29 -14.81
C PHE A 20 -48.14 10.79 -13.48
N GLY A 21 -46.99 10.24 -13.09
CA GLY A 21 -46.29 10.67 -11.88
C GLY A 21 -44.94 9.97 -11.68
N THR A 22 -44.19 10.45 -10.72
CA THR A 22 -42.89 9.85 -10.32
C THR A 22 -42.85 9.60 -8.83
N VAL A 23 -42.25 8.49 -8.43
CA VAL A 23 -42.07 8.14 -7.03
C VAL A 23 -41.03 9.04 -6.40
N LYS A 24 -41.42 9.75 -5.34
CA LYS A 24 -40.50 10.60 -4.59
C LYS A 24 -39.72 9.77 -3.58
N GLY A 25 -38.40 10.04 -3.47
CA GLY A 25 -37.52 9.38 -2.52
C GLY A 25 -36.78 8.14 -3.05
N ILE A 26 -37.07 7.71 -4.28
CA ILE A 26 -36.33 6.64 -4.97
C ILE A 26 -35.59 7.22 -6.17
N PRO A 27 -34.26 7.44 -6.10
CA PRO A 27 -33.48 7.92 -7.24
C PRO A 27 -33.52 6.92 -8.40
N GLY A 28 -33.90 7.40 -9.60
CA GLY A 28 -33.94 6.59 -10.79
C GLY A 28 -35.19 5.67 -10.90
N ALA A 29 -36.22 5.90 -10.09
CA ALA A 29 -37.51 5.23 -10.30
C ALA A 29 -38.08 5.64 -11.66
N ARG A 30 -38.61 4.67 -12.41
CA ARG A 30 -39.27 4.93 -13.68
C ARG A 30 -40.53 5.78 -13.46
N PRO A 31 -40.90 6.68 -14.41
CA PRO A 31 -42.17 7.35 -14.36
C PRO A 31 -43.29 6.34 -14.47
N ILE A 32 -44.44 6.65 -13.86
CA ILE A 32 -45.64 5.86 -13.89
C ILE A 32 -46.61 6.52 -14.81
N GLU A 33 -47.22 5.77 -15.72
CA GLU A 33 -48.29 6.17 -16.61
C GLU A 33 -49.35 5.09 -16.57
N ALA A 34 -50.64 5.52 -16.49
CA ALA A 34 -51.78 4.60 -16.42
C ALA A 34 -53.06 5.31 -16.90
N ASP A 35 -53.97 4.55 -17.45
CA ASP A 35 -55.25 5.07 -17.95
C ASP A 35 -56.29 5.33 -16.82
N THR A 36 -56.14 4.58 -15.74
CA THR A 36 -57.02 4.70 -14.55
C THR A 36 -56.24 4.96 -13.28
N ILE A 37 -56.89 5.49 -12.25
CA ILE A 37 -56.24 5.74 -10.96
C ILE A 37 -55.94 4.47 -10.21
N GLU A 38 -56.75 3.42 -10.38
CA GLU A 38 -56.56 2.10 -9.80
C GLU A 38 -55.33 1.42 -10.41
N GLU A 39 -55.18 1.44 -11.73
CA GLU A 39 -54.01 0.92 -12.41
C GLU A 39 -52.75 1.70 -12.02
N PHE A 40 -52.84 3.02 -11.88
CA PHE A 40 -51.74 3.85 -11.41
C PHE A 40 -51.24 3.41 -10.03
N GLU A 41 -52.16 3.08 -9.10
CA GLU A 41 -51.85 2.61 -7.76
C GLU A 41 -51.13 1.26 -7.78
N GLU A 42 -51.59 0.30 -8.60
CA GLU A 42 -50.95 -0.99 -8.77
C GLU A 42 -49.51 -0.85 -9.30
N ILE A 43 -49.32 -0.05 -10.35
CA ILE A 43 -48.01 0.21 -10.93
C ILE A 43 -47.11 0.94 -9.91
N PHE A 44 -47.65 1.89 -9.14
CA PHE A 44 -46.92 2.56 -8.08
C PHE A 44 -46.37 1.58 -7.03
N HIS A 45 -47.18 0.64 -6.56
CA HIS A 45 -46.76 -0.39 -5.62
C HIS A 45 -45.66 -1.27 -6.23
N GLN A 46 -45.82 -1.71 -7.47
CA GLN A 46 -44.85 -2.53 -8.18
C GLN A 46 -43.48 -1.79 -8.34
N VAL A 47 -43.52 -0.53 -8.76
CA VAL A 47 -42.30 0.28 -8.92
C VAL A 47 -41.53 0.48 -7.60
N VAL A 48 -42.28 0.66 -6.49
CA VAL A 48 -41.66 0.78 -5.16
C VAL A 48 -41.05 -0.54 -4.73
N ASP A 49 -41.74 -1.68 -4.91
CA ASP A 49 -41.21 -2.99 -4.51
C ASP A 49 -40.00 -3.41 -5.33
N GLU A 50 -40.01 -3.21 -6.64
CA GLU A 50 -38.86 -3.44 -7.54
C GLU A 50 -37.64 -2.61 -7.10
N ALA A 51 -37.87 -1.33 -6.81
CA ALA A 51 -36.80 -0.44 -6.40
C ALA A 51 -36.20 -0.83 -5.03
N LEU A 52 -37.04 -1.24 -4.07
CA LEU A 52 -36.59 -1.72 -2.77
C LEU A 52 -35.76 -2.99 -2.89
N GLU A 53 -36.17 -3.93 -3.73
CA GLU A 53 -35.42 -5.17 -3.98
C GLU A 53 -34.01 -4.87 -4.55
N VAL A 54 -33.93 -3.93 -5.50
CA VAL A 54 -32.63 -3.49 -6.05
C VAL A 54 -31.75 -2.83 -5.00
N ILE A 55 -32.34 -1.99 -4.12
CA ILE A 55 -31.62 -1.32 -3.04
C ILE A 55 -31.08 -2.36 -2.03
N GLU A 56 -31.89 -3.32 -1.65
CA GLU A 56 -31.48 -4.38 -0.72
C GLU A 56 -30.38 -5.26 -1.31
N LYS A 57 -30.49 -5.68 -2.56
CA LYS A 57 -29.43 -6.42 -3.27
C LYS A 57 -28.12 -5.63 -3.34
N LYS A 58 -28.19 -4.31 -3.61
CA LYS A 58 -27.01 -3.44 -3.61
C LYS A 58 -26.38 -3.32 -2.21
N LYS A 59 -27.19 -3.17 -1.15
CA LYS A 59 -26.72 -3.12 0.24
C LYS A 59 -26.04 -4.43 0.66
N ALA A 60 -26.65 -5.58 0.35
CA ALA A 60 -26.08 -6.89 0.64
C ALA A 60 -24.72 -7.09 -0.08
N LYS A 61 -24.65 -6.74 -1.37
CA LYS A 61 -23.40 -6.81 -2.15
C LYS A 61 -22.29 -5.92 -1.59
N ARG A 62 -22.60 -4.68 -1.20
CA ARG A 62 -21.63 -3.77 -0.57
C ARG A 62 -21.10 -4.31 0.76
N LYS A 63 -21.99 -4.87 1.60
CA LYS A 63 -21.59 -5.48 2.87
C LYS A 63 -20.67 -6.69 2.65
N ALA A 64 -20.99 -7.55 1.70
CA ALA A 64 -20.17 -8.72 1.35
C ALA A 64 -18.77 -8.30 0.87
N ILE A 65 -18.67 -7.29 -0.03
CA ILE A 65 -17.39 -6.75 -0.51
C ILE A 65 -16.57 -6.19 0.66
N GLY A 66 -17.17 -5.46 1.58
CA GLY A 66 -16.49 -4.92 2.76
C GLY A 66 -15.88 -6.01 3.65
N ILE A 67 -16.61 -7.10 3.88
CA ILE A 67 -16.13 -8.24 4.68
C ILE A 67 -14.96 -8.93 3.98
N VAL A 68 -15.08 -9.23 2.68
CA VAL A 68 -14.01 -9.87 1.90
C VAL A 68 -12.75 -9.01 1.87
N SER A 69 -12.89 -7.70 1.67
CA SER A 69 -11.77 -6.77 1.68
C SER A 69 -11.07 -6.73 3.04
N PHE A 70 -11.82 -6.75 4.14
CA PHE A 70 -11.24 -6.79 5.49
C PHE A 70 -10.39 -8.04 5.72
N PHE A 71 -10.92 -9.22 5.36
CA PHE A 71 -10.16 -10.47 5.49
C PHE A 71 -8.94 -10.53 4.58
N ALA A 72 -9.02 -9.97 3.37
CA ALA A 72 -7.88 -9.89 2.46
C ALA A 72 -6.75 -9.02 3.04
N VAL A 73 -7.07 -7.86 3.61
CA VAL A 73 -6.08 -7.00 4.27
C VAL A 73 -5.50 -7.69 5.51
N ALA A 74 -6.33 -8.31 6.33
CA ALA A 74 -5.85 -9.04 7.51
C ALA A 74 -4.89 -10.19 7.13
N ALA A 75 -5.21 -10.97 6.10
CA ALA A 75 -4.34 -12.03 5.60
C ALA A 75 -3.01 -11.46 5.08
N LEU A 76 -3.04 -10.34 4.35
CA LEU A 76 -1.82 -9.67 3.88
C LEU A 76 -0.92 -9.24 5.05
N LEU A 77 -1.49 -8.65 6.09
CA LEU A 77 -0.73 -8.25 7.28
C LEU A 77 -0.09 -9.45 7.99
N VAL A 78 -0.81 -10.57 8.09
CA VAL A 78 -0.25 -11.81 8.65
C VAL A 78 0.93 -12.30 7.79
N VAL A 79 0.79 -12.31 6.46
CA VAL A 79 1.89 -12.70 5.56
C VAL A 79 3.08 -11.77 5.74
N MET A 80 2.89 -10.46 5.84
CA MET A 80 3.97 -9.51 6.11
C MET A 80 4.68 -9.82 7.42
N ALA A 81 3.93 -10.06 8.52
CA ALA A 81 4.50 -10.33 9.83
C ALA A 81 5.35 -11.61 9.86
N VAL A 82 4.88 -12.71 9.23
CA VAL A 82 5.59 -14.00 9.24
C VAL A 82 6.74 -14.06 8.23
N THR A 83 6.74 -13.19 7.24
CA THR A 83 7.78 -13.13 6.21
C THR A 83 8.77 -12.00 6.40
N CYS A 84 8.78 -11.34 7.55
CA CYS A 84 9.76 -10.29 7.87
C CYS A 84 11.20 -10.86 7.80
N PRO A 85 12.12 -10.26 7.02
CA PRO A 85 13.49 -10.75 6.94
C PRO A 85 14.25 -10.54 8.25
N ASN A 86 15.15 -11.45 8.56
CA ASN A 86 15.99 -11.36 9.76
C ASN A 86 17.25 -10.49 9.53
N LYS A 87 18.00 -10.20 10.60
CA LYS A 87 19.26 -9.44 10.54
C LYS A 87 20.25 -10.00 9.53
N THR A 88 20.36 -11.31 9.39
CA THR A 88 21.30 -11.97 8.46
C THR A 88 21.02 -11.57 7.02
N LYS A 89 19.73 -11.47 6.61
CA LYS A 89 19.35 -11.03 5.27
C LYS A 89 19.69 -9.56 5.04
N HIS A 90 19.48 -8.71 6.04
CA HIS A 90 19.90 -7.30 5.97
C HIS A 90 21.40 -7.17 5.82
N THR A 91 22.19 -7.90 6.66
CA THR A 91 23.64 -7.91 6.57
C THR A 91 24.11 -8.38 5.20
N ALA A 92 23.54 -9.45 4.66
CA ALA A 92 23.88 -9.96 3.32
C ALA A 92 23.63 -8.92 2.23
N ALA A 93 22.43 -8.32 2.20
CA ALA A 93 22.06 -7.33 1.20
C ALA A 93 22.92 -6.05 1.26
N VAL A 94 23.21 -5.56 2.48
CA VAL A 94 24.06 -4.38 2.67
C VAL A 94 25.53 -4.71 2.32
N SER A 95 26.02 -5.91 2.65
CA SER A 95 27.38 -6.35 2.29
C SER A 95 27.55 -6.50 0.79
N GLU A 96 26.54 -7.01 0.09
CA GLU A 96 26.54 -7.10 -1.38
C GLU A 96 26.62 -5.70 -2.00
N LEU A 97 25.79 -4.76 -1.54
CA LEU A 97 25.85 -3.37 -1.99
C LEU A 97 27.22 -2.74 -1.74
N ALA A 98 27.79 -2.91 -0.54
CA ALA A 98 29.11 -2.39 -0.19
C ALA A 98 30.21 -2.99 -1.08
N SER A 99 30.19 -4.29 -1.34
CA SER A 99 31.16 -4.97 -2.20
C SER A 99 31.12 -4.47 -3.64
N VAL A 100 29.91 -4.19 -4.17
CA VAL A 100 29.76 -3.61 -5.52
C VAL A 100 30.34 -2.21 -5.59
N ILE A 101 30.10 -1.37 -4.58
CA ILE A 101 30.64 0.01 -4.55
C ILE A 101 32.16 0.00 -4.44
N LEU A 102 32.71 -0.89 -3.60
CA LEU A 102 34.17 -1.03 -3.48
C LEU A 102 34.82 -1.54 -4.78
N ASN A 103 34.19 -2.48 -5.47
CA ASN A 103 34.68 -2.95 -6.77
C ASN A 103 34.60 -1.86 -7.84
N ASP A 104 33.53 -1.07 -7.86
CA ASP A 104 33.39 0.06 -8.79
C ASP A 104 34.44 1.14 -8.50
N ALA A 105 34.73 1.42 -7.23
CA ALA A 105 35.75 2.36 -6.81
C ALA A 105 37.17 1.85 -7.12
N ALA A 106 37.42 0.55 -6.98
CA ALA A 106 38.68 -0.09 -7.36
C ALA A 106 38.95 -0.05 -8.87
N SER A 107 37.91 0.08 -9.69
CA SER A 107 38.03 0.20 -11.16
C SER A 107 38.23 1.63 -11.65
N GLY A 108 38.06 2.63 -10.78
CA GLY A 108 38.29 4.06 -11.05
C GLY A 108 39.62 4.54 -10.46
N ASP A 109 40.13 5.64 -10.98
CA ASP A 109 41.44 6.24 -10.65
C ASP A 109 41.56 6.77 -9.19
N GLU A 110 40.63 6.46 -8.32
CA GLU A 110 40.67 6.84 -6.90
C GLU A 110 41.42 5.76 -6.08
N THR A 111 42.73 5.94 -5.97
CA THR A 111 43.73 5.04 -5.38
C THR A 111 43.45 4.60 -3.92
N GLY A 112 42.66 5.35 -3.15
CA GLY A 112 42.35 5.03 -1.74
C GLY A 112 41.38 3.87 -1.57
N PHE A 113 40.31 3.82 -2.37
CA PHE A 113 39.28 2.78 -2.31
C PHE A 113 39.71 1.44 -2.94
N ALA A 114 40.60 1.49 -3.95
CA ALA A 114 41.14 0.28 -4.59
C ALA A 114 41.99 -0.55 -3.60
N ILE A 115 42.77 0.14 -2.75
CA ILE A 115 43.62 -0.46 -1.72
C ILE A 115 42.73 -1.09 -0.61
N LEU A 116 41.66 -0.41 -0.21
CA LEU A 116 40.68 -0.93 0.76
C LEU A 116 39.97 -2.22 0.27
N GLY A 117 39.51 -2.24 -0.97
CA GLY A 117 38.84 -3.41 -1.56
C GLY A 117 39.76 -4.62 -1.70
N ALA A 118 41.05 -4.42 -1.95
CA ALA A 118 42.04 -5.49 -2.07
C ALA A 118 42.51 -6.01 -0.70
N MET A 119 42.59 -5.18 0.34
CA MET A 119 43.08 -5.56 1.66
C MET A 119 41.96 -6.08 2.59
N ILE A 120 40.74 -5.56 2.47
CA ILE A 120 39.60 -5.95 3.26
C ILE A 120 38.77 -6.96 2.45
N GLY A 121 39.19 -8.20 2.39
CA GLY A 121 38.42 -9.25 1.68
C GLY A 121 36.97 -9.30 2.16
N ASN A 122 36.05 -9.78 1.29
CA ASN A 122 34.60 -9.86 1.53
C ASN A 122 34.16 -10.35 2.93
N LYS A 123 35.00 -11.11 3.62
CA LYS A 123 34.74 -11.58 4.99
C LYS A 123 34.82 -10.47 6.03
N PHE A 124 35.73 -9.51 5.89
CA PHE A 124 35.85 -8.37 6.80
C PHE A 124 34.70 -7.39 6.63
N ILE A 125 34.29 -7.12 5.40
CA ILE A 125 33.14 -6.25 5.09
C ILE A 125 31.88 -6.81 5.78
N GLY A 126 31.62 -8.11 5.63
CA GLY A 126 30.48 -8.76 6.26
C GLY A 126 30.52 -8.70 7.80
N ALA A 127 31.68 -8.92 8.40
CA ALA A 127 31.87 -8.82 9.86
C ALA A 127 31.67 -7.39 10.37
N PHE A 128 32.27 -6.40 9.69
CA PHE A 128 32.12 -4.99 10.02
C PHE A 128 30.67 -4.52 9.94
N ILE A 129 29.98 -4.85 8.83
CA ILE A 129 28.57 -4.53 8.67
C ILE A 129 27.74 -5.23 9.74
N ASN A 130 27.96 -6.50 10.00
CA ASN A 130 27.19 -7.26 11.00
C ASN A 130 27.33 -6.69 12.42
N ASN A 131 28.50 -6.16 12.78
CA ASN A 131 28.75 -5.58 14.09
C ASN A 131 28.11 -4.18 14.26
N ASN A 132 27.97 -3.44 13.18
CA ASN A 132 27.45 -2.06 13.18
C ASN A 132 26.02 -1.95 12.61
N LEU A 133 25.43 -3.05 12.15
CA LEU A 133 24.05 -3.07 11.63
C LEU A 133 23.09 -3.53 12.71
N TYR A 134 22.13 -2.70 13.03
CA TYR A 134 21.00 -2.97 13.90
C TYR A 134 19.72 -3.07 13.10
N VAL A 135 18.79 -3.94 13.50
CA VAL A 135 17.52 -4.14 12.81
C VAL A 135 16.38 -3.91 13.78
N ASP A 136 15.64 -2.83 13.54
CA ASP A 136 14.43 -2.51 14.30
C ASP A 136 13.24 -3.20 13.63
N ASN A 137 12.50 -3.97 14.42
CA ASN A 137 11.34 -4.72 13.93
C ASN A 137 10.03 -4.01 14.28
N TYR A 138 9.23 -3.69 13.25
CA TYR A 138 7.93 -3.02 13.33
C TYR A 138 6.76 -3.97 13.04
N LEU A 139 6.90 -5.26 13.29
CA LEU A 139 5.93 -6.33 13.10
C LEU A 139 5.67 -6.68 11.62
N PHE A 140 5.35 -5.72 10.77
CA PHE A 140 5.03 -5.92 9.35
C PHE A 140 6.21 -5.66 8.42
N PHE A 141 7.15 -4.89 8.87
CA PHE A 141 8.41 -4.58 8.20
C PHE A 141 9.50 -4.37 9.24
N ASN A 142 10.73 -4.35 8.81
CA ASN A 142 11.86 -3.97 9.64
C ASN A 142 12.80 -3.03 8.92
N VAL A 143 13.60 -2.33 9.70
CA VAL A 143 14.50 -1.28 9.22
C VAL A 143 15.92 -1.59 9.69
N GLY A 144 16.84 -1.77 8.75
CA GLY A 144 18.25 -1.92 9.03
C GLY A 144 18.92 -0.54 9.13
N LYS A 145 19.51 -0.27 10.30
CA LYS A 145 20.25 0.94 10.61
C LYS A 145 21.71 0.60 10.77
N PHE A 146 22.55 1.36 10.11
CA PHE A 146 24.00 1.28 10.29
C PHE A 146 24.44 2.36 11.28
N GLU A 147 25.03 1.93 12.39
CA GLU A 147 25.50 2.83 13.44
C GLU A 147 27.03 2.83 13.47
N TYR A 148 27.61 4.03 13.37
CA TYR A 148 29.03 4.23 13.41
C TYR A 148 29.36 5.58 14.03
N ASN A 149 30.34 5.61 14.96
CA ASN A 149 30.74 6.83 15.71
C ASN A 149 29.58 7.59 16.38
N GLY A 150 28.52 6.90 16.81
CA GLY A 150 27.34 7.51 17.44
C GLY A 150 26.31 8.08 16.46
N GLU A 151 26.52 7.96 15.16
CA GLU A 151 25.55 8.29 14.12
C GLU A 151 24.84 7.02 13.63
N SER A 152 23.53 7.12 13.44
CA SER A 152 22.68 6.01 12.99
C SER A 152 21.97 6.39 11.69
N ASN A 153 22.26 5.64 10.62
CA ASN A 153 21.68 5.86 9.31
C ASN A 153 20.88 4.66 8.82
N VAL A 154 19.65 4.89 8.31
CA VAL A 154 18.86 3.83 7.67
C VAL A 154 19.53 3.43 6.34
N VAL A 155 19.86 2.16 6.21
CA VAL A 155 20.53 1.60 5.02
C VAL A 155 19.72 0.54 4.31
N SER A 156 18.72 -0.04 4.97
CA SER A 156 17.86 -1.07 4.38
C SER A 156 16.49 -1.13 5.03
N VAL A 157 15.50 -1.60 4.27
CA VAL A 157 14.14 -1.88 4.74
C VAL A 157 13.76 -3.28 4.30
N GLY A 158 13.23 -4.06 5.22
CA GLY A 158 12.81 -5.44 4.97
C GLY A 158 11.31 -5.63 5.05
N ALA A 159 10.71 -6.26 4.04
CA ALA A 159 9.32 -6.67 4.01
C ALA A 159 9.14 -7.85 3.03
N PHE A 160 8.12 -8.69 3.22
CA PHE A 160 7.79 -9.81 2.32
C PHE A 160 8.99 -10.71 2.01
N ASN A 161 9.78 -11.07 3.02
CA ASN A 161 10.99 -11.89 2.87
C ASN A 161 12.10 -11.27 2.00
N HIS A 162 11.97 -10.01 1.62
CA HIS A 162 12.92 -9.27 0.79
C HIS A 162 13.51 -8.08 1.55
N VAL A 163 14.77 -7.75 1.25
CA VAL A 163 15.46 -6.58 1.80
C VAL A 163 15.74 -5.60 0.68
N PHE A 164 15.23 -4.39 0.84
CA PHE A 164 15.49 -3.26 -0.04
C PHE A 164 16.61 -2.42 0.58
N THR A 165 17.69 -2.23 -0.15
CA THR A 165 18.78 -1.35 0.25
C THR A 165 18.67 0.01 -0.44
N MET A 166 19.37 1.02 0.08
CA MET A 166 19.47 2.28 -0.65
C MET A 166 20.22 2.09 -1.97
N SER A 167 19.99 2.99 -2.94
CA SER A 167 20.64 2.90 -4.24
C SER A 167 22.13 3.22 -4.12
N ARG A 168 22.94 2.74 -5.08
CA ARG A 168 24.38 3.00 -5.16
C ARG A 168 24.70 4.51 -5.15
N ASP A 169 23.93 5.29 -5.91
CA ASP A 169 24.14 6.73 -6.01
C ASP A 169 23.83 7.46 -4.70
N GLN A 170 22.78 7.02 -3.99
CA GLN A 170 22.45 7.57 -2.68
C GLN A 170 23.53 7.25 -1.63
N LEU A 171 24.07 6.04 -1.65
CA LEU A 171 25.13 5.66 -0.73
C LEU A 171 26.44 6.40 -1.05
N ARG A 172 26.81 6.49 -2.34
CA ARG A 172 27.99 7.29 -2.77
C ARG A 172 27.88 8.75 -2.36
N LYS A 173 26.69 9.34 -2.50
CA LYS A 173 26.44 10.72 -2.09
C LYS A 173 26.61 10.89 -0.59
N LYS A 174 26.03 9.99 0.21
CA LYS A 174 26.19 10.01 1.66
C LYS A 174 27.64 9.81 2.11
N VAL A 175 28.37 8.89 1.50
CA VAL A 175 29.80 8.66 1.81
C VAL A 175 30.66 9.89 1.46
N LYS A 176 30.35 10.62 0.39
CA LYS A 176 31.05 11.84 0.02
C LYS A 176 30.70 13.05 0.89
N GLU A 177 29.45 13.12 1.38
CA GLU A 177 28.99 14.22 2.25
C GLU A 177 29.35 13.98 3.73
N ASP A 178 29.69 12.76 4.11
CA ASP A 178 29.95 12.38 5.50
C ASP A 178 31.48 12.28 5.75
N ASP A 179 32.03 13.38 6.26
CA ASP A 179 33.44 13.48 6.67
C ASP A 179 33.80 12.43 7.74
N THR A 180 32.83 11.93 8.49
CA THR A 180 33.01 10.89 9.52
C THR A 180 33.26 9.53 8.92
N LEU A 181 32.58 9.16 7.83
CA LEU A 181 32.82 7.92 7.09
C LEU A 181 34.18 7.92 6.40
N ASN A 182 34.62 9.07 5.82
CA ASN A 182 35.95 9.22 5.27
C ASN A 182 37.03 9.09 6.34
N LYS A 183 36.88 9.75 7.49
CA LYS A 183 37.83 9.64 8.63
C LYS A 183 37.82 8.22 9.23
N ALA A 184 36.70 7.53 9.23
CA ALA A 184 36.63 6.14 9.68
C ALA A 184 37.41 5.19 8.77
N LEU A 185 37.38 5.44 7.47
CA LEU A 185 38.15 4.70 6.49
C LEU A 185 39.65 5.04 6.60
N GLU A 186 40.00 6.28 6.85
CA GLU A 186 41.39 6.72 7.11
C GLU A 186 41.95 6.22 8.45
N GLY A 187 41.11 6.04 9.47
CA GLY A 187 41.51 5.53 10.79
C GLY A 187 41.68 4.00 10.87
N LEU A 188 41.37 3.28 9.80
CA LEU A 188 41.63 1.84 9.65
C LEU A 188 43.05 1.54 9.12
N PHE A 189 43.81 2.60 8.79
CA PHE A 189 45.21 2.57 8.38
C PHE A 189 46.11 3.31 9.38
#